data_ccd3a491407228373240b4a4565e9391
#
_entry.id   ccd3a491407228373240b4a4565e9391
#
_cell.length_a   1.000
_cell.length_b   1.000
_cell.length_c   1.000
_cell.angle_alpha   90.00
_cell.angle_beta   90.00
_cell.angle_gamma   90.00
#
_symmetry.space_group_name_H-M   'P 1'
#
loop_
_entity.id
_entity.type
_entity.pdbx_description
1 polymer ?
#
loop_
_entity_poly.entity_id
_entity_poly.type
_entity_poly.pdbx_seq_one_letter_code
_entity_poly.pdbx_strand_id
1 'polypeptide(L)'
;MGRCEGAGAGDAGPEFELCYLDADGNEHRELPSGWPGLLPETFMPAREFRWARSQRHLPGLWWSVTTGAHVGYESWLERDHVMLLDFDPQVTAIAAQPFWLHWRDGAGRSRRHAPDLFARMADGSGLVVDVRPDDRIEEKDAEAFEVTRGACGLAGWGFRRAGVPDPVLAANVAWLARYRHPRCGGPPGLARLLLEVFAGPAPLMAGAADGGDPMAVLPALFHLMWRHALTADLAARLTAETPVVAGTAPGGAR
;
A
#
# COMPACT_ATOMS: atom_id res chain seq x y z
N MET A 1 22.24 -5.51 13.39
CA MET A 1 21.52 -6.69 13.91
C MET A 1 20.79 -6.28 15.19
N GLY A 2 19.83 -5.39 15.05
CA GLY A 2 19.00 -4.89 16.16
C GLY A 2 17.74 -5.75 16.29
N ARG A 3 17.61 -6.46 17.40
CA ARG A 3 16.39 -7.20 17.73
C ARG A 3 15.61 -6.38 18.73
N CYS A 4 14.38 -5.98 18.37
CA CYS A 4 13.40 -5.55 19.36
C CYS A 4 13.02 -6.75 20.25
N GLU A 5 13.88 -7.11 21.20
CA GLU A 5 13.64 -8.17 22.20
C GLU A 5 13.07 -7.56 23.48
N GLY A 6 11.99 -8.15 23.98
CA GLY A 6 11.21 -7.63 25.09
C GLY A 6 12.01 -7.45 26.36
N ALA A 7 11.82 -6.33 27.04
CA ALA A 7 12.33 -6.06 28.38
C ALA A 7 11.66 -6.96 29.42
N GLY A 8 12.47 -7.40 30.41
CA GLY A 8 12.06 -8.31 31.48
C GLY A 8 11.00 -7.76 32.42
N ALA A 9 10.32 -8.66 33.09
CA ALA A 9 9.24 -8.41 34.02
C ALA A 9 9.68 -7.56 35.23
N GLY A 10 8.93 -6.49 35.49
CA GLY A 10 8.97 -5.79 36.77
C GLY A 10 8.87 -4.28 36.67
N ASP A 11 7.82 -3.77 36.11
CA ASP A 11 7.20 -2.49 36.46
C ASP A 11 5.88 -2.37 35.66
N ALA A 12 4.85 -1.70 36.24
CA ALA A 12 3.61 -1.45 35.51
C ALA A 12 3.91 -0.45 34.36
N GLY A 13 4.50 -0.98 33.28
CA GLY A 13 4.85 -0.21 32.10
C GLY A 13 3.62 0.32 31.38
N PRO A 14 3.80 1.26 30.44
CA PRO A 14 2.71 1.91 29.71
C PRO A 14 1.81 0.88 29.02
N GLU A 15 0.53 1.23 28.89
CA GLU A 15 -0.46 0.37 28.25
C GLU A 15 -0.07 0.02 26.80
N PHE A 16 0.59 0.96 26.09
CA PHE A 16 1.12 0.80 24.75
C PHE A 16 2.54 1.36 24.61
N GLU A 17 3.35 0.72 23.78
CA GLU A 17 4.67 1.19 23.35
C GLU A 17 4.88 0.85 21.88
N LEU A 18 5.37 1.81 21.06
CA LEU A 18 5.89 1.55 19.72
C LEU A 18 7.41 1.34 19.79
N CYS A 19 7.88 0.29 19.09
CA CYS A 19 9.28 0.05 18.86
C CYS A 19 9.54 0.00 17.35
N TYR A 20 10.45 0.85 16.85
CA TYR A 20 10.76 0.96 15.43
C TYR A 20 12.25 1.19 15.19
N LEU A 21 12.66 0.99 13.95
CA LEU A 21 14.00 1.30 13.47
C LEU A 21 13.93 2.54 12.58
N ASP A 22 14.74 3.54 12.86
CA ASP A 22 14.87 4.69 11.97
C ASP A 22 15.60 4.34 10.65
N ALA A 23 15.77 5.31 9.76
CA ALA A 23 16.43 5.11 8.48
C ALA A 23 17.92 4.71 8.61
N ASP A 24 18.56 5.01 9.74
CA ASP A 24 19.94 4.65 10.06
C ASP A 24 20.04 3.29 10.77
N GLY A 25 18.88 2.67 11.08
CA GLY A 25 18.79 1.37 11.76
C GLY A 25 18.90 1.44 13.29
N ASN A 26 18.76 2.63 13.90
CA ASN A 26 18.73 2.78 15.34
C ASN A 26 17.34 2.39 15.87
N GLU A 27 17.30 1.65 16.99
CA GLU A 27 16.08 1.27 17.66
C GLU A 27 15.55 2.43 18.51
N HIS A 28 14.28 2.72 18.35
CA HIS A 28 13.54 3.71 19.14
C HIS A 28 12.33 3.07 19.81
N ARG A 29 11.98 3.60 20.99
CA ARG A 29 10.81 3.22 21.76
C ARG A 29 10.05 4.47 22.14
N GLU A 30 8.78 4.52 21.75
CA GLU A 30 7.95 5.70 21.93
C GLU A 30 6.65 5.38 22.65
N LEU A 31 6.32 6.20 23.63
CA LEU A 31 5.03 6.19 24.30
C LEU A 31 3.96 6.91 23.46
N PRO A 32 2.66 6.67 23.73
CA PRO A 32 1.58 7.25 22.93
C PRO A 32 1.64 8.77 22.76
N SER A 33 2.19 9.50 23.72
CA SER A 33 2.33 10.96 23.63
C SER A 33 3.27 11.44 22.52
N GLY A 34 4.20 10.60 22.08
CA GLY A 34 5.13 10.89 20.99
C GLY A 34 4.65 10.47 19.58
N TRP A 35 3.60 9.65 19.49
CA TRP A 35 3.19 9.03 18.22
C TRP A 35 2.65 9.99 17.15
N PRO A 36 1.90 11.06 17.47
CA PRO A 36 1.34 11.95 16.45
C PRO A 36 2.38 12.60 15.54
N GLY A 37 3.64 12.70 16.00
CA GLY A 37 4.74 13.27 15.21
C GLY A 37 5.55 12.27 14.41
N LEU A 38 5.26 10.97 14.52
CA LEU A 38 6.02 9.94 13.84
C LEU A 38 5.70 9.87 12.35
N LEU A 39 6.71 9.49 11.58
CA LEU A 39 6.64 9.28 10.14
C LEU A 39 6.95 7.81 9.81
N PRO A 40 6.01 6.86 10.07
CA PRO A 40 6.26 5.43 9.90
C PRO A 40 6.67 5.05 8.49
N GLU A 41 6.32 5.85 7.47
CA GLU A 41 6.75 5.69 6.09
C GLU A 41 8.26 5.84 5.88
N THR A 42 8.98 6.39 6.86
CA THR A 42 10.44 6.54 6.82
C THR A 42 11.19 5.47 7.60
N PHE A 43 10.46 4.59 8.32
CA PHE A 43 11.07 3.56 9.16
C PHE A 43 11.54 2.38 8.33
N MET A 44 12.62 1.74 8.80
CA MET A 44 12.99 0.43 8.30
C MET A 44 12.00 -0.64 8.78
N PRO A 45 11.79 -1.73 8.00
CA PRO A 45 10.96 -2.83 8.46
C PRO A 45 11.38 -3.32 9.85
N ALA A 46 10.43 -3.38 10.79
CA ALA A 46 10.68 -3.74 12.18
C ALA A 46 11.12 -5.21 12.36
N ARG A 47 10.95 -6.02 11.32
CA ARG A 47 11.44 -7.41 11.26
C ARG A 47 11.96 -7.75 9.88
N GLU A 48 12.96 -8.66 9.85
CA GLU A 48 13.47 -9.20 8.59
C GLU A 48 12.45 -10.10 7.91
N PHE A 49 12.33 -9.99 6.60
CA PHE A 49 11.56 -10.95 5.80
C PHE A 49 12.26 -12.30 5.81
N ARG A 50 11.60 -13.31 6.37
CA ARG A 50 12.20 -14.65 6.50
C ARG A 50 12.01 -15.45 5.22
N TRP A 51 13.11 -15.84 4.61
CA TRP A 51 13.16 -16.76 3.48
C TRP A 51 13.44 -18.18 4.00
N ALA A 52 12.46 -19.09 3.94
CA ALA A 52 12.66 -20.48 4.30
C ALA A 52 12.25 -21.41 3.14
N ARG A 53 13.07 -22.48 2.93
CA ARG A 53 12.87 -23.50 1.89
C ARG A 53 11.59 -24.25 2.11
N SER A 54 10.52 -24.14 2.16
CA SER A 54 9.23 -24.83 2.39
C SER A 54 8.10 -23.90 2.82
N GLN A 55 8.30 -22.59 2.76
CA GLN A 55 7.24 -21.63 3.03
C GLN A 55 6.16 -21.73 1.94
N ARG A 56 4.89 -21.78 2.38
CA ARG A 56 3.72 -21.68 1.50
C ARG A 56 3.56 -20.28 0.90
N HIS A 57 4.21 -19.29 1.50
CA HIS A 57 4.18 -17.90 1.10
C HIS A 57 5.59 -17.49 0.68
N LEU A 58 5.69 -16.83 -0.47
CA LEU A 58 6.94 -16.33 -1.03
C LEU A 58 7.02 -14.83 -0.72
N PRO A 59 7.84 -14.41 0.25
CA PRO A 59 8.13 -13.01 0.46
C PRO A 59 8.79 -12.43 -0.79
N GLY A 60 8.56 -11.14 -1.03
CA GLY A 60 9.10 -10.46 -2.20
C GLY A 60 9.16 -8.96 -1.99
N LEU A 61 9.57 -8.28 -3.06
CA LEU A 61 9.68 -6.83 -3.09
C LEU A 61 8.81 -6.29 -4.23
N TRP A 62 7.99 -5.30 -3.92
CA TRP A 62 7.22 -4.54 -4.89
C TRP A 62 7.93 -3.20 -5.14
N TRP A 63 8.28 -2.91 -6.38
CA TRP A 63 8.72 -1.56 -6.73
C TRP A 63 7.51 -0.63 -6.75
N SER A 64 7.39 0.24 -5.76
CA SER A 64 6.33 1.24 -5.68
C SER A 64 6.75 2.52 -6.42
N VAL A 65 5.91 2.97 -7.34
CA VAL A 65 6.10 4.27 -8.02
C VAL A 65 5.78 5.42 -7.08
N THR A 66 4.81 5.22 -6.19
CA THR A 66 4.39 6.20 -5.18
C THR A 66 5.53 6.52 -4.22
N THR A 67 6.21 5.50 -3.72
CA THR A 67 7.31 5.66 -2.75
C THR A 67 8.67 5.88 -3.44
N GLY A 68 8.82 5.47 -4.70
CA GLY A 68 10.10 5.48 -5.42
C GLY A 68 11.10 4.44 -4.89
N ALA A 69 10.63 3.41 -4.16
CA ALA A 69 11.45 2.41 -3.50
C ALA A 69 10.77 1.03 -3.52
N HIS A 70 11.48 0.01 -3.05
CA HIS A 70 10.93 -1.31 -2.86
C HIS A 70 10.17 -1.40 -1.53
N VAL A 71 8.94 -1.90 -1.58
CA VAL A 71 8.10 -2.24 -0.43
C VAL A 71 8.05 -3.76 -0.30
N GLY A 72 8.40 -4.30 0.87
CA GLY A 72 8.39 -5.73 1.14
C GLY A 72 6.98 -6.27 1.33
N TYR A 73 6.80 -7.56 1.07
CA TYR A 73 5.58 -8.30 1.40
C TYR A 73 5.93 -9.76 1.74
N GLU A 74 5.13 -10.43 2.56
CA GLU A 74 5.35 -11.83 2.97
C GLU A 74 4.37 -12.81 2.30
N SER A 75 3.30 -12.30 1.70
CA SER A 75 2.30 -13.12 1.02
C SER A 75 1.79 -12.47 -0.26
N TRP A 76 1.17 -13.27 -1.13
CA TRP A 76 0.52 -12.76 -2.34
C TRP A 76 -0.63 -11.79 -2.02
N LEU A 77 -1.33 -12.01 -0.92
CA LEU A 77 -2.41 -11.11 -0.50
C LEU A 77 -1.86 -9.75 -0.06
N GLU A 78 -0.77 -9.72 0.71
CA GLU A 78 -0.08 -8.46 1.04
C GLU A 78 0.43 -7.76 -0.21
N ARG A 79 1.04 -8.50 -1.17
CA ARG A 79 1.46 -7.93 -2.46
C ARG A 79 0.30 -7.24 -3.18
N ASP A 80 -0.88 -7.88 -3.21
CA ASP A 80 -2.05 -7.31 -3.86
C ASP A 80 -2.49 -6.01 -3.17
N HIS A 81 -2.41 -5.94 -1.84
CA HIS A 81 -2.70 -4.71 -1.10
C HIS A 81 -1.63 -3.63 -1.28
N VAL A 82 -0.33 -3.99 -1.33
CA VAL A 82 0.73 -3.03 -1.69
C VAL A 82 0.49 -2.46 -3.08
N MET A 83 0.12 -3.31 -4.05
CA MET A 83 -0.22 -2.89 -5.42
C MET A 83 -1.43 -1.94 -5.45
N LEU A 84 -2.48 -2.24 -4.69
CA LEU A 84 -3.68 -1.40 -4.63
C LEU A 84 -3.40 -0.05 -3.95
N LEU A 85 -2.55 -0.03 -2.91
CA LEU A 85 -2.09 1.21 -2.28
C LEU A 85 -1.19 2.03 -3.23
N ASP A 86 -0.31 1.37 -3.99
CA ASP A 86 0.55 2.05 -5.00
C ASP A 86 -0.27 2.59 -6.18
N PHE A 87 -1.44 2.03 -6.44
CA PHE A 87 -2.39 2.52 -7.44
C PHE A 87 -3.30 3.63 -6.92
N ASP A 88 -3.54 3.74 -5.61
CA ASP A 88 -4.45 4.73 -5.02
C ASP A 88 -3.84 6.14 -5.12
N PRO A 89 -4.48 7.10 -5.83
CA PRO A 89 -3.95 8.45 -5.98
C PRO A 89 -3.96 9.26 -4.66
N GLN A 90 -4.65 8.77 -3.63
CA GLN A 90 -4.65 9.38 -2.30
C GLN A 90 -3.48 8.90 -1.44
N VAL A 91 -2.71 7.90 -1.86
CA VAL A 91 -1.53 7.41 -1.14
C VAL A 91 -0.28 8.12 -1.65
N THR A 92 0.52 8.65 -0.74
CA THR A 92 1.77 9.39 -1.05
C THR A 92 3.04 8.64 -0.62
N ALA A 93 2.92 7.70 0.33
CA ALA A 93 4.03 6.82 0.72
C ALA A 93 3.48 5.51 1.30
N ILE A 94 4.29 4.44 1.20
CA ILE A 94 3.95 3.11 1.70
C ILE A 94 5.18 2.54 2.42
N ALA A 95 4.98 1.99 3.63
CA ALA A 95 5.98 1.21 4.35
C ALA A 95 5.44 -0.17 4.72
N ALA A 96 6.30 -1.18 4.67
CA ALA A 96 5.98 -2.52 5.15
C ALA A 96 6.51 -2.70 6.58
N GLN A 97 5.69 -3.28 7.45
CA GLN A 97 6.04 -3.66 8.81
C GLN A 97 6.76 -2.53 9.58
N PRO A 98 6.17 -1.33 9.67
CA PRO A 98 6.88 -0.11 10.06
C PRO A 98 7.35 -0.14 11.52
N PHE A 99 6.64 -0.85 12.40
CA PHE A 99 6.94 -0.89 13.83
C PHE A 99 6.40 -2.15 14.50
N TRP A 100 6.89 -2.43 15.71
CA TRP A 100 6.25 -3.30 16.67
C TRP A 100 5.36 -2.45 17.59
N LEU A 101 4.09 -2.84 17.74
CA LEU A 101 3.21 -2.38 18.80
C LEU A 101 3.29 -3.39 19.96
N HIS A 102 3.69 -2.93 21.14
CA HIS A 102 3.71 -3.71 22.37
C HIS A 102 2.58 -3.30 23.29
N TRP A 103 1.96 -4.28 23.96
CA TRP A 103 0.94 -4.05 24.98
C TRP A 103 0.91 -5.17 26.02
N ARG A 104 0.11 -4.98 27.08
CA ARG A 104 -0.22 -6.04 28.03
C ARG A 104 -1.66 -6.47 27.80
N ASP A 105 -1.90 -7.79 27.70
CA ASP A 105 -3.28 -8.33 27.62
C ASP A 105 -3.97 -8.23 28.99
N GLY A 106 -5.28 -8.54 29.03
CA GLY A 106 -6.08 -8.51 30.27
C GLY A 106 -5.59 -9.42 31.39
N ALA A 107 -4.67 -10.35 31.11
CA ALA A 107 -3.98 -11.20 32.09
C ALA A 107 -2.59 -10.65 32.46
N GLY A 108 -2.21 -9.43 32.04
CA GLY A 108 -0.92 -8.81 32.30
C GLY A 108 0.24 -9.38 31.48
N ARG A 109 0.00 -10.26 30.50
CA ARG A 109 1.03 -10.87 29.68
C ARG A 109 1.46 -9.91 28.59
N SER A 110 2.78 -9.79 28.36
CA SER A 110 3.33 -9.00 27.27
C SER A 110 2.91 -9.60 25.91
N ARG A 111 2.38 -8.77 25.04
CA ARG A 111 1.99 -9.06 23.67
C ARG A 111 2.66 -8.07 22.74
N ARG A 112 2.83 -8.47 21.47
CA ARG A 112 3.30 -7.57 20.41
C ARG A 112 2.71 -7.95 19.06
N HIS A 113 2.54 -6.96 18.21
CA HIS A 113 2.10 -7.11 16.84
C HIS A 113 2.88 -6.14 15.94
N ALA A 114 3.25 -6.59 14.75
CA ALA A 114 3.78 -5.72 13.70
C ALA A 114 2.73 -5.65 12.60
N PRO A 115 2.10 -4.48 12.37
CA PRO A 115 1.18 -4.29 11.25
C PRO A 115 1.87 -4.57 9.91
N ASP A 116 1.11 -5.08 8.94
CA ASP A 116 1.69 -5.45 7.65
C ASP A 116 2.12 -4.23 6.85
N LEU A 117 1.29 -3.17 6.80
CA LEU A 117 1.55 -1.98 6.00
C LEU A 117 1.17 -0.69 6.74
N PHE A 118 1.84 0.38 6.37
CA PHE A 118 1.45 1.75 6.65
C PHE A 118 1.39 2.53 5.35
N ALA A 119 0.36 3.36 5.19
CA ALA A 119 0.23 4.30 4.08
C ALA A 119 0.10 5.74 4.60
N ARG A 120 0.82 6.68 3.99
CA ARG A 120 0.60 8.11 4.17
C ARG A 120 -0.39 8.57 3.11
N MET A 121 -1.43 9.26 3.55
CA MET A 121 -2.46 9.77 2.66
C MET A 121 -2.11 11.20 2.20
N ALA A 122 -2.71 11.63 1.09
CA ALA A 122 -2.48 12.95 0.50
C ALA A 122 -2.91 14.13 1.40
N ASP A 123 -3.84 13.89 2.33
CA ASP A 123 -4.25 14.86 3.36
C ASP A 123 -3.30 14.91 4.57
N GLY A 124 -2.23 14.13 4.55
CA GLY A 124 -1.25 14.00 5.62
C GLY A 124 -1.62 12.97 6.69
N SER A 125 -2.81 12.38 6.66
CA SER A 125 -3.20 11.34 7.61
C SER A 125 -2.40 10.05 7.40
N GLY A 126 -2.29 9.23 8.45
CA GLY A 126 -1.70 7.90 8.39
C GLY A 126 -2.77 6.82 8.36
N LEU A 127 -2.53 5.73 7.65
CA LEU A 127 -3.38 4.55 7.61
C LEU A 127 -2.54 3.29 7.88
N VAL A 128 -2.82 2.61 8.97
CA VAL A 128 -2.26 1.28 9.26
C VAL A 128 -3.16 0.22 8.64
N VAL A 129 -2.55 -0.76 7.95
CA VAL A 129 -3.29 -1.85 7.29
C VAL A 129 -2.73 -3.19 7.74
N ASP A 130 -3.61 -4.03 8.28
CA ASP A 130 -3.36 -5.45 8.51
C ASP A 130 -4.06 -6.29 7.44
N VAL A 131 -3.34 -7.24 6.86
CA VAL A 131 -3.82 -8.04 5.75
C VAL A 131 -4.13 -9.46 6.21
N ARG A 132 -5.41 -9.83 6.26
CA ARG A 132 -5.84 -11.15 6.69
C ARG A 132 -7.11 -11.58 5.97
N PRO A 133 -7.14 -12.78 5.32
CA PRO A 133 -8.37 -13.33 4.76
C PRO A 133 -9.44 -13.51 5.83
N ASP A 134 -10.72 -13.24 5.48
CA ASP A 134 -11.84 -13.31 6.42
C ASP A 134 -12.01 -14.71 7.05
N ASP A 135 -11.75 -15.75 6.27
CA ASP A 135 -11.85 -17.16 6.66
C ASP A 135 -10.68 -17.66 7.51
N ARG A 136 -9.70 -16.81 7.83
CA ARG A 136 -8.49 -17.15 8.58
C ARG A 136 -8.23 -16.27 9.79
N ILE A 137 -9.25 -15.54 10.23
CA ILE A 137 -9.14 -14.71 11.43
C ILE A 137 -9.34 -15.62 12.66
N GLU A 138 -8.29 -15.75 13.45
CA GLU A 138 -8.33 -16.41 14.75
C GLU A 138 -8.62 -15.38 15.86
N GLU A 139 -9.04 -15.84 17.04
CA GLU A 139 -9.35 -14.96 18.19
C GLU A 139 -8.18 -14.04 18.56
N LYS A 140 -6.94 -14.57 18.51
CA LYS A 140 -5.72 -13.77 18.74
C LYS A 140 -5.49 -12.68 17.70
N ASP A 141 -5.92 -12.92 16.44
CA ASP A 141 -5.82 -11.93 15.37
C ASP A 141 -6.85 -10.82 15.60
N ALA A 142 -8.07 -11.18 15.99
CA ALA A 142 -9.13 -10.23 16.31
C ALA A 142 -8.73 -9.33 17.48
N GLU A 143 -8.14 -9.89 18.56
CA GLU A 143 -7.59 -9.11 19.67
C GLU A 143 -6.52 -8.12 19.19
N ALA A 144 -5.55 -8.60 18.38
CA ALA A 144 -4.48 -7.75 17.86
C ALA A 144 -5.03 -6.59 17.00
N PHE A 145 -6.05 -6.86 16.17
CA PHE A 145 -6.67 -5.81 15.33
C PHE A 145 -7.38 -4.74 16.16
N GLU A 146 -8.12 -5.13 17.20
CA GLU A 146 -8.81 -4.16 18.08
C GLU A 146 -7.80 -3.33 18.88
N VAL A 147 -6.76 -3.96 19.40
CA VAL A 147 -5.66 -3.27 20.10
C VAL A 147 -4.94 -2.31 19.15
N THR A 148 -4.60 -2.75 17.93
CA THR A 148 -3.95 -1.90 16.94
C THR A 148 -4.84 -0.73 16.52
N ARG A 149 -6.15 -0.95 16.36
CA ARG A 149 -7.12 0.12 16.07
C ARG A 149 -7.13 1.18 17.18
N GLY A 150 -7.17 0.73 18.45
CA GLY A 150 -7.12 1.63 19.60
C GLY A 150 -5.83 2.44 19.65
N ALA A 151 -4.68 1.79 19.44
CA ALA A 151 -3.38 2.42 19.37
C ALA A 151 -3.28 3.45 18.23
N CYS A 152 -3.78 3.11 17.03
CA CYS A 152 -3.85 4.04 15.89
C CYS A 152 -4.66 5.31 16.25
N GLY A 153 -5.78 5.15 16.98
CA GLY A 153 -6.57 6.29 17.44
C GLY A 153 -5.78 7.26 18.32
N LEU A 154 -4.88 6.76 19.17
CA LEU A 154 -3.98 7.61 19.99
C LEU A 154 -2.96 8.37 19.13
N ALA A 155 -2.52 7.78 18.03
CA ALA A 155 -1.60 8.40 17.08
C ALA A 155 -2.28 9.36 16.09
N GLY A 156 -3.61 9.40 16.04
CA GLY A 156 -4.36 10.11 14.99
C GLY A 156 -4.31 9.41 13.63
N TRP A 157 -4.01 8.10 13.60
CA TRP A 157 -3.99 7.29 12.39
C TRP A 157 -5.28 6.49 12.22
N GLY A 158 -5.64 6.22 10.97
CA GLY A 158 -6.65 5.25 10.63
C GLY A 158 -6.14 3.82 10.77
N PHE A 159 -7.05 2.87 10.96
CA PHE A 159 -6.75 1.44 10.91
C PHE A 159 -7.73 0.72 9.99
N ARG A 160 -7.20 -0.18 9.16
CA ARG A 160 -7.99 -1.02 8.26
C ARG A 160 -7.47 -2.46 8.29
N ARG A 161 -8.34 -3.42 8.63
CA ARG A 161 -8.09 -4.81 8.29
C ARG A 161 -8.53 -5.03 6.83
N ALA A 162 -7.66 -5.58 6.01
CA ALA A 162 -7.88 -5.83 4.59
C ALA A 162 -7.96 -7.34 4.33
N GLY A 163 -9.08 -7.77 3.75
CA GLY A 163 -9.34 -9.15 3.32
C GLY A 163 -8.92 -9.39 1.88
N VAL A 164 -9.53 -10.39 1.24
CA VAL A 164 -9.32 -10.66 -0.19
C VAL A 164 -9.97 -9.52 -1.00
N PRO A 165 -9.23 -8.83 -1.87
CA PRO A 165 -9.79 -7.78 -2.70
C PRO A 165 -10.74 -8.34 -3.76
N ASP A 166 -11.60 -7.49 -4.33
CA ASP A 166 -12.39 -7.87 -5.48
C ASP A 166 -11.49 -8.41 -6.59
N PRO A 167 -11.75 -9.63 -7.11
CA PRO A 167 -10.86 -10.29 -8.06
C PRO A 167 -10.80 -9.59 -9.42
N VAL A 168 -11.86 -8.88 -9.84
CA VAL A 168 -11.88 -8.15 -11.10
C VAL A 168 -11.04 -6.88 -10.97
N LEU A 169 -11.24 -6.12 -9.89
CA LEU A 169 -10.44 -4.94 -9.59
C LEU A 169 -8.96 -5.30 -9.46
N ALA A 170 -8.64 -6.33 -8.68
CA ALA A 170 -7.26 -6.77 -8.49
C ALA A 170 -6.61 -7.20 -9.81
N ALA A 171 -7.32 -7.92 -10.67
CA ALA A 171 -6.81 -8.33 -11.99
C ALA A 171 -6.56 -7.14 -12.92
N ASN A 172 -7.49 -6.17 -12.96
CA ASN A 172 -7.35 -4.97 -13.76
C ASN A 172 -6.19 -4.10 -13.29
N VAL A 173 -6.08 -3.86 -11.97
CA VAL A 173 -4.95 -3.10 -11.40
C VAL A 173 -3.62 -3.84 -11.62
N ALA A 174 -3.58 -5.18 -11.48
CA ALA A 174 -2.40 -5.99 -11.78
C ALA A 174 -1.98 -5.90 -13.26
N TRP A 175 -2.94 -5.75 -14.17
CA TRP A 175 -2.64 -5.48 -15.59
C TRP A 175 -2.01 -4.09 -15.75
N LEU A 176 -2.63 -3.04 -15.21
CA LEU A 176 -2.14 -1.66 -15.29
C LEU A 176 -0.77 -1.48 -14.62
N ALA A 177 -0.52 -2.20 -13.52
CA ALA A 177 0.74 -2.17 -12.79
C ALA A 177 1.98 -2.53 -13.63
N ARG A 178 1.82 -3.26 -14.73
CA ARG A 178 2.89 -3.58 -15.68
C ARG A 178 3.41 -2.34 -16.38
N TYR A 179 2.58 -1.32 -16.49
CA TYR A 179 2.84 -0.06 -17.17
C TYR A 179 3.08 1.12 -16.22
N ARG A 180 3.18 0.86 -14.90
CA ARG A 180 3.37 1.91 -13.88
C ARG A 180 4.66 2.70 -13.99
N HIS A 181 5.71 2.10 -14.56
CA HIS A 181 7.02 2.74 -14.66
C HIS A 181 6.98 3.89 -15.69
N PRO A 182 7.60 5.08 -15.42
CA PRO A 182 7.57 6.23 -16.32
C PRO A 182 8.04 5.95 -17.74
N ARG A 183 8.92 4.96 -17.96
CA ARG A 183 9.36 4.53 -19.30
C ARG A 183 8.20 4.10 -20.20
N CYS A 184 7.06 3.73 -19.66
CA CYS A 184 5.88 3.35 -20.42
C CYS A 184 5.08 4.54 -20.94
N GLY A 185 5.40 5.79 -20.54
CA GLY A 185 4.70 7.00 -20.95
C GLY A 185 4.80 7.36 -22.43
N GLY A 186 5.63 6.64 -23.18
CA GLY A 186 5.80 6.84 -24.62
C GLY A 186 6.58 8.11 -24.99
N PRO A 187 6.60 8.47 -26.30
CA PRO A 187 7.32 9.64 -26.79
C PRO A 187 6.64 10.95 -26.36
N PRO A 188 7.39 12.06 -26.35
CA PRO A 188 6.84 13.39 -26.05
C PRO A 188 5.60 13.70 -26.91
N GLY A 189 4.56 14.23 -26.27
CA GLY A 189 3.31 14.59 -26.94
C GLY A 189 2.26 13.49 -27.04
N LEU A 190 2.62 12.20 -26.91
CA LEU A 190 1.65 11.10 -26.97
C LEU A 190 0.62 11.17 -25.83
N ALA A 191 1.07 11.50 -24.62
CA ALA A 191 0.16 11.68 -23.48
C ALA A 191 -0.89 12.76 -23.76
N ARG A 192 -0.48 13.93 -24.33
CA ARG A 192 -1.42 14.99 -24.68
C ARG A 192 -2.41 14.53 -25.76
N LEU A 193 -1.90 13.88 -26.82
CA LEU A 193 -2.77 13.34 -27.87
C LEU A 193 -3.81 12.37 -27.31
N LEU A 194 -3.42 11.45 -26.43
CA LEU A 194 -4.35 10.51 -25.81
C LEU A 194 -5.39 11.20 -24.91
N LEU A 195 -5.00 12.24 -24.18
CA LEU A 195 -5.95 13.03 -23.39
C LEU A 195 -6.94 13.79 -24.29
N GLU A 196 -6.53 14.24 -25.47
CA GLU A 196 -7.40 14.86 -26.48
C GLU A 196 -8.36 13.82 -27.09
N VAL A 197 -7.85 12.62 -27.46
CA VAL A 197 -8.67 11.50 -27.99
C VAL A 197 -9.74 11.07 -26.98
N PHE A 198 -9.38 10.97 -25.72
CA PHE A 198 -10.27 10.55 -24.63
C PHE A 198 -10.92 11.74 -23.87
N ALA A 199 -10.98 12.93 -24.48
CA ALA A 199 -11.69 14.08 -23.88
C ALA A 199 -13.17 13.78 -23.60
N GLY A 200 -13.77 12.86 -24.35
CA GLY A 200 -15.05 12.20 -24.07
C GLY A 200 -14.88 10.69 -23.96
N PRO A 201 -15.86 9.97 -23.41
CA PRO A 201 -15.81 8.52 -23.32
C PRO A 201 -15.68 7.85 -24.69
N ALA A 202 -14.64 7.02 -24.87
CA ALA A 202 -14.41 6.24 -26.09
C ALA A 202 -13.99 4.81 -25.75
N PRO A 203 -14.30 3.81 -26.59
CA PRO A 203 -13.81 2.44 -26.40
C PRO A 203 -12.26 2.42 -26.40
N LEU A 204 -11.67 1.66 -25.47
CA LEU A 204 -10.23 1.59 -25.23
C LEU A 204 -9.43 1.37 -26.52
N MET A 205 -9.80 0.35 -27.32
CA MET A 205 -9.05 0.01 -28.52
C MET A 205 -9.31 0.97 -29.68
N ALA A 206 -10.52 1.54 -29.79
CA ALA A 206 -10.81 2.56 -30.80
C ALA A 206 -9.98 3.83 -30.54
N GLY A 207 -9.98 4.33 -29.29
CA GLY A 207 -9.18 5.48 -28.92
C GLY A 207 -7.67 5.21 -29.02
N ALA A 208 -7.20 3.98 -28.77
CA ALA A 208 -5.80 3.62 -29.02
C ALA A 208 -5.44 3.73 -30.50
N ALA A 209 -6.34 3.28 -31.41
CA ALA A 209 -6.14 3.37 -32.87
C ALA A 209 -6.17 4.83 -33.36
N ASP A 210 -7.02 5.68 -32.76
CA ASP A 210 -7.05 7.11 -33.07
C ASP A 210 -5.77 7.83 -32.60
N GLY A 211 -5.12 7.30 -31.53
CA GLY A 211 -3.82 7.78 -31.05
C GLY A 211 -2.62 7.34 -31.90
N GLY A 212 -2.81 6.38 -32.83
CA GLY A 212 -1.74 5.87 -33.70
C GLY A 212 -1.74 4.33 -33.80
N ASP A 213 -0.55 3.74 -34.06
CA ASP A 213 -0.41 2.27 -34.03
C ASP A 213 -0.71 1.75 -32.60
N PRO A 214 -1.75 0.92 -32.39
CA PRO A 214 -2.11 0.42 -31.06
C PRO A 214 -0.96 -0.27 -30.34
N MET A 215 -0.07 -0.98 -31.03
CA MET A 215 1.07 -1.67 -30.40
C MET A 215 2.06 -0.69 -29.76
N ALA A 216 2.21 0.49 -30.35
CA ALA A 216 3.07 1.56 -29.83
C ALA A 216 2.35 2.43 -28.78
N VAL A 217 1.04 2.59 -28.90
CA VAL A 217 0.21 3.50 -28.08
C VAL A 217 -0.25 2.87 -26.76
N LEU A 218 -0.63 1.58 -26.78
CA LEU A 218 -1.22 0.89 -25.61
C LEU A 218 -0.37 0.98 -24.33
N PRO A 219 0.98 0.87 -24.36
CA PRO A 219 1.77 1.05 -23.15
C PRO A 219 1.59 2.43 -22.50
N ALA A 220 1.51 3.49 -23.31
CA ALA A 220 1.30 4.86 -22.82
C ALA A 220 -0.14 5.06 -22.32
N LEU A 221 -1.13 4.49 -23.02
CA LEU A 221 -2.52 4.52 -22.59
C LEU A 221 -2.69 3.86 -21.21
N PHE A 222 -2.17 2.64 -21.02
CA PHE A 222 -2.22 1.95 -19.72
C PHE A 222 -1.40 2.68 -18.65
N HIS A 223 -0.29 3.31 -19.03
CA HIS A 223 0.46 4.17 -18.11
C HIS A 223 -0.38 5.37 -17.64
N LEU A 224 -1.10 6.03 -18.53
CA LEU A 224 -2.00 7.13 -18.17
C LEU A 224 -3.17 6.67 -17.33
N MET A 225 -3.68 5.45 -17.54
CA MET A 225 -4.69 4.84 -16.66
C MET A 225 -4.12 4.54 -15.27
N TRP A 226 -2.89 4.03 -15.17
CA TRP A 226 -2.20 3.87 -13.88
C TRP A 226 -2.06 5.21 -13.15
N ARG A 227 -1.77 6.26 -13.88
CA ARG A 227 -1.61 7.63 -13.35
C ARG A 227 -2.93 8.36 -13.11
N HIS A 228 -4.07 7.71 -13.32
CA HIS A 228 -5.41 8.30 -13.25
C HIS A 228 -5.64 9.52 -14.17
N ALA A 229 -4.73 9.76 -15.13
CA ALA A 229 -4.92 10.75 -16.18
C ALA A 229 -5.99 10.30 -17.20
N LEU A 230 -6.11 8.99 -17.39
CA LEU A 230 -7.25 8.34 -18.05
C LEU A 230 -7.93 7.42 -17.03
N THR A 231 -9.25 7.34 -17.09
CA THR A 231 -10.06 6.55 -16.16
C THR A 231 -11.03 5.63 -16.89
N ALA A 232 -11.32 4.49 -16.26
CA ALA A 232 -12.32 3.53 -16.68
C ALA A 232 -12.95 2.89 -15.43
N ASP A 233 -14.08 2.23 -15.58
CA ASP A 233 -14.64 1.39 -14.51
C ASP A 233 -13.79 0.11 -14.37
N LEU A 234 -13.01 0.06 -13.30
CA LEU A 234 -12.16 -1.11 -12.98
C LEU A 234 -12.89 -2.18 -12.16
N ALA A 235 -14.14 -1.95 -11.72
CA ALA A 235 -14.99 -3.00 -11.15
C ALA A 235 -15.52 -3.96 -12.22
N ALA A 236 -15.52 -3.54 -13.49
CA ALA A 236 -15.79 -4.39 -14.64
C ALA A 236 -14.48 -4.81 -15.34
N ARG A 237 -14.47 -6.02 -15.96
CA ARG A 237 -13.29 -6.51 -16.66
C ARG A 237 -12.89 -5.56 -17.79
N LEU A 238 -11.61 -5.18 -17.87
CA LEU A 238 -11.06 -4.42 -18.99
C LEU A 238 -11.10 -5.26 -20.28
N THR A 239 -11.69 -4.66 -21.32
CA THR A 239 -11.80 -5.22 -22.67
C THR A 239 -11.46 -4.16 -23.72
N ALA A 240 -11.44 -4.53 -25.00
CA ALA A 240 -11.30 -3.61 -26.11
C ALA A 240 -12.40 -2.51 -26.12
N GLU A 241 -13.59 -2.85 -25.67
CA GLU A 241 -14.78 -2.00 -25.68
C GLU A 241 -14.95 -1.19 -24.40
N THR A 242 -14.08 -1.38 -23.39
CA THR A 242 -14.19 -0.63 -22.14
C THR A 242 -14.16 0.86 -22.41
N PRO A 243 -15.16 1.64 -21.97
CA PRO A 243 -15.14 3.09 -22.08
C PRO A 243 -14.01 3.67 -21.23
N VAL A 244 -13.16 4.46 -21.87
CA VAL A 244 -12.10 5.23 -21.22
C VAL A 244 -12.36 6.71 -21.44
N VAL A 245 -12.07 7.53 -20.43
CA VAL A 245 -12.22 8.98 -20.49
C VAL A 245 -11.07 9.67 -19.77
N ALA A 246 -10.73 10.89 -20.17
CA ALA A 246 -9.77 11.70 -19.46
C ALA A 246 -10.25 11.94 -18.01
N GLY A 247 -9.42 11.62 -17.06
CA GLY A 247 -9.68 11.88 -15.65
C GLY A 247 -9.80 13.38 -15.40
N THR A 248 -10.71 13.79 -14.53
CA THR A 248 -10.63 15.13 -13.94
C THR A 248 -9.35 15.16 -13.11
N ALA A 249 -8.35 15.93 -13.51
CA ALA A 249 -7.08 16.01 -12.81
C ALA A 249 -7.33 16.15 -11.31
N PRO A 250 -6.77 15.29 -10.44
CA PRO A 250 -6.69 15.63 -9.03
C PRO A 250 -5.95 16.96 -8.98
N GLY A 251 -6.55 17.96 -8.34
CA GLY A 251 -6.10 19.35 -8.36
C GLY A 251 -4.59 19.45 -8.20
N GLY A 252 -3.95 20.14 -9.12
CA GLY A 252 -2.52 20.13 -9.40
C GLY A 252 -1.66 20.23 -8.15
N ALA A 253 -0.70 19.33 -8.08
CA ALA A 253 0.55 19.61 -7.39
C ALA A 253 1.66 18.82 -8.10
N ARG A 254 2.41 19.57 -8.93
CA ARG A 254 3.83 19.49 -9.31
C ARG A 254 4.41 18.16 -9.80
#